data_ac7ecca46233f3cb44917bb652ca4ee4
#
_entry.id   ac7ecca46233f3cb44917bb652ca4ee4
#
_cell.length_a   1.000
_cell.length_b   1.000
_cell.length_c   1.000
_cell.angle_alpha   90.00
_cell.angle_beta   90.00
_cell.angle_gamma   90.00
#
_symmetry.space_group_name_H-M   'P 1'
#
loop_
_entity.id
_entity.type
_entity.pdbx_description
1 polymer ?
#
loop_
_entity_poly.entity_id
_entity_poly.type
_entity_poly.pdbx_seq_one_letter_code
_entity_poly.pdbx_strand_id
1 'polypeptide(L)'
;FIDSSMDNINKTMPDISNSIVDGDNDYNEAVKLVNDKYFDESLNKAKSAGDNFNESLNKLKNIRDKFSSDINDVQKEYIDTVVQELELKIDAVDNLINAIECFKVYSNSTGTSYASQANELMYDATMYQHERDEIVNNNTELFKPQKFML
;
A
#
# COMPACT_ATOMS: atom_id res chain seq x y z
N PHE A 1 18.14 0.44 -30.02
CA PHE A 1 17.55 1.22 -28.93
C PHE A 1 17.33 0.34 -27.72
N ILE A 2 17.92 0.73 -26.61
CA ILE A 2 17.67 0.12 -25.32
C ILE A 2 16.22 0.42 -24.93
N ASP A 3 15.52 -0.56 -24.38
CA ASP A 3 14.15 -0.40 -23.93
C ASP A 3 14.08 0.59 -22.75
N SER A 4 13.88 1.87 -23.05
CA SER A 4 13.80 2.94 -22.08
C SER A 4 12.58 2.80 -21.14
N SER A 5 11.51 2.14 -21.61
CA SER A 5 10.30 1.89 -20.82
C SER A 5 10.60 0.93 -19.68
N MET A 6 11.26 -0.19 -19.96
CA MET A 6 11.62 -1.17 -18.94
C MET A 6 12.66 -0.60 -17.97
N ASP A 7 13.60 0.23 -18.43
CA ASP A 7 14.54 0.93 -17.56
C ASP A 7 13.82 1.85 -16.58
N ASN A 8 12.82 2.60 -17.04
CA ASN A 8 12.01 3.48 -16.18
C ASN A 8 11.21 2.67 -15.15
N ILE A 9 10.60 1.57 -15.55
CA ILE A 9 9.88 0.67 -14.67
C ILE A 9 10.82 0.13 -13.59
N ASN A 10 11.98 -0.37 -13.99
CA ASN A 10 12.96 -0.94 -13.06
C ASN A 10 13.54 0.07 -12.08
N LYS A 11 13.59 1.34 -12.44
CA LYS A 11 13.99 2.43 -11.54
C LYS A 11 12.87 2.83 -10.59
N THR A 12 11.63 2.80 -11.06
CA THR A 12 10.47 3.27 -10.29
C THR A 12 9.99 2.22 -9.27
N MET A 13 10.08 0.93 -9.60
CA MET A 13 9.59 -0.15 -8.72
C MET A 13 10.25 -0.16 -7.34
N PRO A 14 11.58 0.03 -7.19
CA PRO A 14 12.17 0.12 -5.85
C PRO A 14 11.66 1.31 -5.03
N ASP A 15 11.39 2.46 -5.65
CA ASP A 15 10.83 3.62 -4.96
C ASP A 15 9.40 3.33 -4.49
N ILE A 16 8.61 2.65 -5.31
CA ILE A 16 7.27 2.20 -4.93
C ILE A 16 7.35 1.25 -3.73
N SER A 17 8.24 0.27 -3.80
CA SER A 17 8.47 -0.68 -2.70
C SER A 17 8.81 0.03 -1.39
N ASN A 18 9.73 0.99 -1.44
CA ASN A 18 10.12 1.78 -0.27
C ASN A 18 8.93 2.58 0.29
N SER A 19 8.14 3.20 -0.57
CA SER A 19 6.96 3.96 -0.14
C SER A 19 5.91 3.06 0.50
N ILE A 20 5.71 1.84 0.00
CA ILE A 20 4.78 0.88 0.61
C ILE A 20 5.28 0.48 2.00
N VAL A 21 6.56 0.17 2.15
CA VAL A 21 7.17 -0.18 3.44
C VAL A 21 7.04 0.98 4.42
N ASP A 22 7.36 2.19 3.99
CA ASP A 22 7.23 3.39 4.82
C ASP A 22 5.77 3.61 5.24
N GLY A 23 4.83 3.41 4.32
CA GLY A 23 3.41 3.49 4.62
C GLY A 23 2.96 2.45 5.65
N ASP A 24 3.40 1.20 5.51
CA ASP A 24 3.11 0.13 6.46
C ASP A 24 3.68 0.45 7.85
N ASN A 25 4.92 0.93 7.92
CA ASN A 25 5.55 1.33 9.17
C ASN A 25 4.83 2.51 9.83
N ASP A 26 4.46 3.52 9.06
CA ASP A 26 3.71 4.68 9.57
C ASP A 26 2.32 4.26 10.07
N TYR A 27 1.64 3.34 9.37
CA TYR A 27 0.35 2.82 9.82
C TYR A 27 0.49 2.10 11.17
N ASN A 28 1.46 1.22 11.30
CA ASN A 28 1.71 0.49 12.53
C ASN A 28 2.08 1.42 13.69
N GLU A 29 2.88 2.45 13.42
CA GLU A 29 3.21 3.46 14.43
C GLU A 29 1.98 4.28 14.84
N ALA A 30 1.11 4.62 13.90
CA ALA A 30 -0.14 5.31 14.21
C ALA A 30 -1.03 4.48 15.13
N VAL A 31 -1.14 3.17 14.88
CA VAL A 31 -1.91 2.26 15.76
C VAL A 31 -1.32 2.23 17.16
N LYS A 32 -0.01 2.13 17.28
CA LYS A 32 0.69 2.15 18.56
C LYS A 32 0.44 3.46 19.32
N LEU A 33 0.57 4.59 18.63
CA LEU A 33 0.39 5.91 19.23
C LEU A 33 -1.05 6.15 19.69
N VAL A 34 -2.06 5.72 18.94
CA VAL A 34 -3.46 5.86 19.37
C VAL A 34 -3.76 4.99 20.58
N ASN A 35 -3.20 3.80 20.65
CA ASN A 35 -3.34 2.91 21.82
C ASN A 35 -2.72 3.54 23.07
N ASP A 36 -1.64 4.31 22.92
CA ASP A 36 -0.99 5.04 23.99
C ASP A 36 -1.60 6.43 24.23
N LYS A 37 -2.68 6.78 23.52
CA LYS A 37 -3.42 8.04 23.61
C LYS A 37 -2.65 9.27 23.13
N TYR A 38 -1.64 9.11 22.29
CA TYR A 38 -0.95 10.20 21.59
C TYR A 38 -1.68 10.50 20.28
N PHE A 39 -2.86 11.12 20.39
CA PHE A 39 -3.80 11.26 19.26
C PHE A 39 -3.27 12.13 18.12
N ASP A 40 -2.68 13.29 18.42
CA ASP A 40 -2.19 14.19 17.38
C ASP A 40 -1.00 13.58 16.62
N GLU A 41 -0.10 12.93 17.33
CA GLU A 41 1.03 12.21 16.72
C GLU A 41 0.55 11.03 15.90
N SER A 42 -0.44 10.30 16.40
CA SER A 42 -1.09 9.20 15.68
C SER A 42 -1.72 9.68 14.37
N LEU A 43 -2.44 10.81 14.39
CA LEU A 43 -3.02 11.41 13.18
C LEU A 43 -1.95 11.75 12.16
N ASN A 44 -0.83 12.33 12.58
CA ASN A 44 0.27 12.67 11.68
C ASN A 44 0.84 11.42 11.00
N LYS A 45 1.04 10.36 11.77
CA LYS A 45 1.54 9.08 11.22
C LYS A 45 0.53 8.43 10.28
N ALA A 46 -0.76 8.43 10.61
CA ALA A 46 -1.80 7.90 9.75
C ALA A 46 -1.87 8.66 8.41
N LYS A 47 -1.79 9.98 8.45
CA LYS A 47 -1.76 10.81 7.23
C LYS A 47 -0.52 10.53 6.39
N SER A 48 0.63 10.37 7.03
CA SER A 48 1.88 10.00 6.35
C SER A 48 1.77 8.63 5.67
N ALA A 49 1.16 7.65 6.33
CA ALA A 49 0.87 6.34 5.73
C ALA A 49 0.01 6.49 4.48
N GLY A 50 -1.07 7.27 4.57
CA GLY A 50 -1.95 7.54 3.43
C GLY A 50 -1.22 8.17 2.25
N ASP A 51 -0.36 9.15 2.51
CA ASP A 51 0.44 9.82 1.48
C ASP A 51 1.38 8.82 0.77
N ASN A 52 2.04 7.96 1.53
CA ASN A 52 2.92 6.92 0.99
C ASN A 52 2.17 5.91 0.13
N PHE A 53 1.02 5.44 0.59
CA PHE A 53 0.19 4.50 -0.17
C PHE A 53 -0.38 5.14 -1.43
N ASN A 54 -0.85 6.38 -1.36
CA ASN A 54 -1.36 7.10 -2.52
C ASN A 54 -0.28 7.37 -3.57
N GLU A 55 0.92 7.73 -3.15
CA GLU A 55 2.06 7.92 -4.05
C GLU A 55 2.39 6.62 -4.78
N SER A 56 2.45 5.51 -4.04
CA SER A 56 2.70 4.18 -4.62
C SER A 56 1.61 3.78 -5.61
N LEU A 57 0.35 3.98 -5.24
CA LEU A 57 -0.79 3.67 -6.10
C LEU A 57 -0.75 4.45 -7.40
N ASN A 58 -0.48 5.75 -7.33
CA ASN A 58 -0.42 6.62 -8.51
C ASN A 58 0.72 6.20 -9.45
N LYS A 59 1.88 5.87 -8.90
CA LYS A 59 3.01 5.38 -9.69
C LYS A 59 2.72 4.06 -10.38
N LEU A 60 2.08 3.12 -9.67
CA LEU A 60 1.69 1.82 -10.24
C LEU A 60 0.65 1.96 -11.34
N LYS A 61 -0.37 2.78 -11.13
CA LYS A 61 -1.38 3.06 -12.16
C LYS A 61 -0.74 3.70 -13.39
N ASN A 62 0.21 4.60 -13.19
CA ASN A 62 0.93 5.23 -14.30
C ASN A 62 1.73 4.19 -15.09
N ILE A 63 2.42 3.27 -14.43
CA ILE A 63 3.13 2.16 -15.11
C ILE A 63 2.15 1.33 -15.92
N ARG A 64 1.03 0.92 -15.31
CA ARG A 64 0.01 0.11 -15.98
C ARG A 64 -0.54 0.79 -17.23
N ASP A 65 -0.86 2.08 -17.13
CA ASP A 65 -1.53 2.81 -18.20
C ASP A 65 -0.55 3.28 -19.29
N LYS A 66 0.63 3.75 -18.90
CA LYS A 66 1.62 4.32 -19.83
C LYS A 66 2.47 3.27 -20.53
N PHE A 67 2.77 2.17 -19.83
CA PHE A 67 3.66 1.13 -20.33
C PHE A 67 2.95 -0.20 -20.58
N SER A 68 1.63 -0.17 -20.81
CA SER A 68 0.81 -1.37 -20.97
C SER A 68 1.26 -2.28 -22.12
N SER A 69 1.85 -1.72 -23.17
CA SER A 69 2.38 -2.50 -24.30
C SER A 69 3.76 -3.09 -24.03
N ASP A 70 4.46 -2.64 -22.99
CA ASP A 70 5.83 -3.04 -22.67
C ASP A 70 5.89 -4.10 -21.57
N ILE A 71 4.76 -4.39 -20.94
CA ILE A 71 4.65 -5.40 -19.87
C ILE A 71 3.77 -6.56 -20.34
N ASN A 72 4.09 -7.78 -19.88
CA ASN A 72 3.32 -8.98 -20.21
C ASN A 72 2.11 -9.13 -19.28
N ASP A 73 1.27 -10.14 -19.57
CA ASP A 73 0.03 -10.37 -18.82
C ASP A 73 0.28 -10.72 -17.35
N VAL A 74 1.36 -11.45 -17.05
CA VAL A 74 1.73 -11.79 -15.66
C VAL A 74 2.14 -10.54 -14.88
N GLN A 75 2.91 -9.67 -15.50
CA GLN A 75 3.32 -8.38 -14.89
C GLN A 75 2.10 -7.47 -14.67
N LYS A 76 1.15 -7.46 -15.59
CA LYS A 76 -0.12 -6.72 -15.43
C LYS A 76 -0.93 -7.26 -14.25
N GLU A 77 -1.06 -8.58 -14.16
CA GLU A 77 -1.74 -9.23 -13.04
C GLU A 77 -1.08 -8.87 -11.71
N TYR A 78 0.25 -8.89 -11.65
CA TYR A 78 1.01 -8.49 -10.48
C TYR A 78 0.70 -7.03 -10.07
N ILE A 79 0.77 -6.10 -11.02
CA ILE A 79 0.46 -4.68 -10.77
C ILE A 79 -0.98 -4.53 -10.29
N ASP A 80 -1.94 -5.18 -10.94
CA ASP A 80 -3.36 -5.08 -10.55
C ASP A 80 -3.60 -5.63 -9.14
N THR A 81 -2.89 -6.68 -8.75
CA THR A 81 -2.96 -7.24 -7.40
C THR A 81 -2.40 -6.25 -6.37
N VAL A 82 -1.27 -5.61 -6.66
CA VAL A 82 -0.71 -4.57 -5.76
C VAL A 82 -1.62 -3.34 -5.69
N VAL A 83 -2.24 -2.95 -6.81
CA VAL A 83 -3.22 -1.85 -6.82
C VAL A 83 -4.38 -2.15 -5.87
N GLN A 84 -4.92 -3.36 -5.90
CA GLN A 84 -6.00 -3.77 -4.99
C GLN A 84 -5.54 -3.76 -3.52
N GLU A 85 -4.34 -4.26 -3.25
CA GLU A 85 -3.74 -4.18 -1.92
C GLU A 85 -3.67 -2.75 -1.41
N LEU A 86 -3.17 -1.83 -2.23
CA LEU A 86 -3.00 -0.41 -1.87
C LEU A 86 -4.33 0.31 -1.69
N GLU A 87 -5.32 0.03 -2.51
CA GLU A 87 -6.67 0.62 -2.36
C GLU A 87 -7.28 0.24 -1.02
N LEU A 88 -7.13 -1.02 -0.59
CA LEU A 88 -7.59 -1.46 0.73
C LEU A 88 -6.80 -0.79 1.86
N LYS A 89 -5.49 -0.65 1.72
CA LYS A 89 -4.66 0.03 2.72
C LYS A 89 -5.03 1.52 2.86
N ILE A 90 -5.34 2.19 1.75
CA ILE A 90 -5.79 3.58 1.77
C ILE A 90 -7.13 3.69 2.49
N ASP A 91 -8.08 2.80 2.22
CA ASP A 91 -9.36 2.76 2.93
C ASP A 91 -9.17 2.45 4.42
N ALA A 92 -8.22 1.58 4.76
CA ALA A 92 -7.87 1.31 6.15
C ALA A 92 -7.32 2.57 6.85
N VAL A 93 -6.47 3.34 6.18
CA VAL A 93 -5.96 4.62 6.72
C VAL A 93 -7.10 5.58 7.00
N ASP A 94 -8.05 5.73 6.08
CA ASP A 94 -9.20 6.61 6.26
C ASP A 94 -10.04 6.21 7.49
N ASN A 95 -10.28 4.91 7.66
CA ASN A 95 -10.98 4.40 8.84
C ASN A 95 -10.16 4.59 10.13
N LEU A 96 -8.84 4.41 10.06
CA LEU A 96 -7.96 4.66 11.21
C LEU A 96 -8.00 6.13 11.63
N ILE A 97 -7.94 7.06 10.68
CA ILE A 97 -8.04 8.50 10.96
C ILE A 97 -9.38 8.81 11.64
N ASN A 98 -10.48 8.28 11.11
CA ASN A 98 -11.79 8.46 11.72
C ASN A 98 -11.85 7.88 13.15
N ALA A 99 -11.24 6.73 13.37
CA ALA A 99 -11.15 6.14 14.70
C ALA A 99 -10.39 7.04 15.69
N ILE A 100 -9.22 7.54 15.26
CA ILE A 100 -8.37 8.41 16.09
C ILE A 100 -9.13 9.69 16.46
N GLU A 101 -9.79 10.32 15.50
CA GLU A 101 -10.57 11.53 15.73
C GLU A 101 -11.74 11.28 16.71
N CYS A 102 -12.39 10.12 16.62
CA CYS A 102 -13.41 9.70 17.57
C CYS A 102 -12.84 9.53 18.99
N PHE A 103 -11.72 8.84 19.12
CA PHE A 103 -11.08 8.64 20.44
C PHE A 103 -10.63 9.96 21.06
N LYS A 104 -10.16 10.90 20.25
CA LYS A 104 -9.73 12.22 20.69
C LYS A 104 -10.87 13.01 21.37
N VAL A 105 -12.12 12.80 20.94
CA VAL A 105 -13.31 13.45 21.50
C VAL A 105 -14.15 12.52 22.37
N TYR A 106 -13.56 11.43 22.84
CA TYR A 106 -14.20 10.42 23.73
C TYR A 106 -15.40 9.72 23.11
N SER A 107 -15.53 9.71 21.80
CA SER A 107 -16.54 8.94 21.07
C SER A 107 -16.07 7.49 20.85
N ASN A 108 -15.86 6.76 21.95
CA ASN A 108 -15.11 5.51 21.98
C ASN A 108 -15.82 4.37 21.24
N SER A 109 -17.13 4.27 21.34
CA SER A 109 -17.89 3.23 20.64
C SER A 109 -17.79 3.35 19.12
N THR A 110 -17.98 4.59 18.60
CA THR A 110 -17.84 4.87 17.17
C THR A 110 -16.38 4.70 16.73
N GLY A 111 -15.44 5.15 17.54
CA GLY A 111 -14.01 4.97 17.28
C GLY A 111 -13.62 3.50 17.17
N THR A 112 -14.11 2.65 18.07
CA THR A 112 -13.87 1.21 18.03
C THR A 112 -14.45 0.58 16.77
N SER A 113 -15.60 1.03 16.30
CA SER A 113 -16.20 0.55 15.05
C SER A 113 -15.32 0.87 13.84
N TYR A 114 -14.83 2.10 13.74
CA TYR A 114 -13.89 2.49 12.69
C TYR A 114 -12.57 1.71 12.77
N ALA A 115 -12.03 1.52 13.97
CA ALA A 115 -10.80 0.75 14.18
C ALA A 115 -10.97 -0.71 13.72
N SER A 116 -12.11 -1.32 14.00
CA SER A 116 -12.44 -2.68 13.53
C SER A 116 -12.49 -2.75 12.01
N GLN A 117 -13.10 -1.76 11.36
CA GLN A 117 -13.14 -1.69 9.90
C GLN A 117 -11.73 -1.53 9.31
N ALA A 118 -10.90 -0.69 9.91
CA ALA A 118 -9.50 -0.53 9.49
C ALA A 118 -8.74 -1.86 9.57
N ASN A 119 -8.90 -2.60 10.66
CA ASN A 119 -8.25 -3.90 10.85
C ASN A 119 -8.71 -4.94 9.81
N GLU A 120 -9.99 -4.98 9.50
CA GLU A 120 -10.52 -5.89 8.47
C GLU A 120 -9.95 -5.55 7.07
N LEU A 121 -9.89 -4.27 6.73
CA LEU A 121 -9.33 -3.81 5.47
C LEU A 121 -7.84 -4.15 5.35
N MET A 122 -7.07 -3.95 6.40
CA MET A 122 -5.65 -4.33 6.43
C MET A 122 -5.47 -5.85 6.33
N TYR A 123 -6.33 -6.62 6.96
CA TYR A 123 -6.31 -8.07 6.83
C TYR A 123 -6.57 -8.49 5.38
N ASP A 124 -7.58 -7.92 4.74
CA ASP A 124 -7.89 -8.21 3.34
C ASP A 124 -6.73 -7.78 2.42
N ALA A 125 -6.09 -6.65 2.70
CA ALA A 125 -4.90 -6.21 1.97
C ALA A 125 -3.75 -7.23 2.06
N THR A 126 -3.58 -7.86 3.24
CA THR A 126 -2.56 -8.90 3.45
C THR A 126 -2.79 -10.10 2.54
N MET A 127 -4.04 -10.44 2.23
CA MET A 127 -4.36 -11.53 1.31
C MET A 127 -3.86 -11.21 -0.11
N TYR A 128 -4.02 -9.98 -0.57
CA TYR A 128 -3.47 -9.55 -1.86
C TYR A 128 -1.93 -9.52 -1.84
N GLN A 129 -1.33 -9.18 -0.72
CA GLN A 129 0.12 -9.27 -0.56
C GLN A 129 0.63 -10.71 -0.74
N HIS A 130 -0.05 -11.70 -0.14
CA HIS A 130 0.27 -13.11 -0.35
C HIS A 130 0.06 -13.52 -1.82
N GLU A 131 -1.01 -13.06 -2.44
CA GLU A 131 -1.32 -13.36 -3.83
C GLU A 131 -0.22 -12.83 -4.76
N ARG A 132 0.25 -11.59 -4.55
CA ARG A 132 1.35 -11.06 -5.37
C ARG A 132 2.67 -11.79 -5.14
N ASP A 133 2.93 -12.25 -3.93
CA ASP A 133 4.11 -13.05 -3.63
C ASP A 133 4.05 -14.40 -4.35
N GLU A 134 2.87 -15.02 -4.43
CA GLU A 134 2.66 -16.25 -5.20
C GLU A 134 2.89 -16.04 -6.69
N ILE A 135 2.43 -14.92 -7.25
CA ILE A 135 2.68 -14.59 -8.66
C ILE A 135 4.19 -14.51 -8.91
N VAL A 136 4.96 -13.87 -8.05
CA VAL A 136 6.42 -13.79 -8.14
C VAL A 136 7.05 -15.18 -8.04
N ASN A 137 6.64 -15.97 -7.05
CA ASN A 137 7.21 -17.30 -6.81
C ASN A 137 6.94 -18.28 -7.94
N ASN A 138 5.80 -18.17 -8.61
CA ASN A 138 5.44 -18.99 -9.74
C ASN A 138 6.07 -18.52 -11.06
N ASN A 139 6.65 -17.32 -11.10
CA ASN A 139 7.18 -16.70 -12.30
C ASN A 139 8.54 -16.02 -12.04
N THR A 140 9.41 -16.68 -11.28
CA THR A 140 10.68 -16.08 -10.83
C THR A 140 11.56 -15.57 -11.98
N GLU A 141 11.50 -16.21 -13.14
CA GLU A 141 12.28 -15.81 -14.32
C GLU A 141 11.88 -14.45 -14.86
N LEU A 142 10.60 -14.05 -14.67
CA LEU A 142 10.08 -12.77 -15.15
C LEU A 142 10.39 -11.63 -14.20
N PHE A 143 10.49 -11.90 -12.91
CA PHE A 143 10.59 -10.83 -11.90
C PHE A 143 12.03 -10.57 -11.44
N LYS A 144 12.75 -11.60 -11.01
CA LYS A 144 14.08 -11.43 -10.43
C LYS A 144 15.12 -10.78 -11.35
N PRO A 145 15.26 -11.20 -12.62
CA PRO A 145 16.26 -10.59 -13.51
C PRO A 145 15.95 -9.15 -13.85
N GLN A 146 14.69 -8.75 -13.83
CA GLN A 146 14.23 -7.42 -14.25
C GLN A 146 13.95 -6.48 -13.09
N LYS A 147 14.11 -6.94 -11.84
CA LYS A 147 13.82 -6.16 -10.62
C LYS A 147 12.39 -5.57 -10.61
N PHE A 148 11.46 -6.24 -11.24
CA PHE A 148 10.09 -5.77 -11.39
C PHE A 148 9.27 -5.91 -10.10
N MET A 149 9.66 -6.81 -9.21
CA MET A 149 8.90 -7.10 -7.99
C MET A 149 9.06 -6.05 -6.90
N LEU A 150 8.05 -5.96 -6.06
CA LEU A 150 8.01 -5.11 -4.88
C LEU A 150 8.41 -5.85 -3.60
#